data_df3d718cc100b3514ec414e8f8d59ec7
#
_entry.id   df3d718cc100b3514ec414e8f8d59ec7
#
_cell.length_a   1.000
_cell.length_b   1.000
_cell.length_c   1.000
_cell.angle_alpha   90.00
_cell.angle_beta   90.00
_cell.angle_gamma   90.00
#
_symmetry.space_group_name_H-M   'P 1'
#
loop_
_entity.id
_entity.type
_entity.pdbx_description
1 polymer ?
#
loop_
_entity_poly.entity_id
_entity_poly.type
_entity_poly.pdbx_seq_one_letter_code
_entity_poly.pdbx_strand_id
1 'polypeptide(L)'
;MVASIVTVINAKAVIDGTGSKPSENVAVVVEGSIIKSINRQGSVVIPTGPNVRVLDFPNGYLLPGLIDAHIHLMFGDWDGHYEDNIWRDSDEVCLLRAAKNALTHLKCGVTSLRDNGARNNVTFDLREGARRGYV
;
A
#
# COMPACT_ATOMS: atom_id res chain seq x y z
N MET A 1 22.18 -2.76 -16.53
CA MET A 1 21.45 -2.56 -15.24
C MET A 1 20.65 -1.30 -15.36
N VAL A 2 19.33 -1.35 -15.17
CA VAL A 2 18.48 -0.14 -15.11
C VAL A 2 18.81 0.55 -13.80
N ALA A 3 19.16 1.84 -13.83
CA ALA A 3 19.44 2.60 -12.62
C ALA A 3 18.18 2.63 -11.75
N SER A 4 18.34 2.38 -10.45
CA SER A 4 17.22 2.44 -9.50
C SER A 4 16.66 3.86 -9.40
N ILE A 5 15.33 3.97 -9.35
CA ILE A 5 14.66 5.26 -9.12
C ILE A 5 14.89 5.65 -7.66
N VAL A 6 15.34 6.89 -7.45
CA VAL A 6 15.41 7.51 -6.13
C VAL A 6 14.18 8.40 -5.94
N THR A 7 13.42 8.13 -4.89
CA THR A 7 12.27 8.98 -4.50
C THR A 7 12.59 9.67 -3.18
N VAL A 8 12.49 10.99 -3.17
CA VAL A 8 12.61 11.81 -1.96
C VAL A 8 11.20 12.27 -1.59
N ILE A 9 10.78 11.99 -0.37
CA ILE A 9 9.46 12.36 0.14
C ILE A 9 9.67 13.38 1.26
N ASN A 10 9.31 14.63 0.99
CA ASN A 10 9.28 15.68 1.99
C ASN A 10 7.93 15.69 2.68
N ALA A 11 7.91 15.66 4.00
CA ALA A 11 6.67 15.69 4.77
C ALA A 11 6.80 16.62 5.98
N LYS A 12 5.63 17.15 6.44
CA LYS A 12 5.57 17.93 7.69
C LYS A 12 6.12 17.11 8.85
N ALA A 13 5.75 15.84 8.93
CA ALA A 13 6.24 14.92 9.96
C ALA A 13 6.17 13.46 9.51
N VAL A 14 6.95 12.62 10.17
CA VAL A 14 6.91 11.16 10.04
C VAL A 14 6.49 10.55 11.37
N ILE A 15 5.53 9.62 11.32
CA ILE A 15 5.13 8.73 12.40
C ILE A 15 5.64 7.34 12.02
N ASP A 16 6.71 6.88 12.66
CA ASP A 16 7.45 5.68 12.26
C ASP A 16 6.91 4.36 12.84
N GLY A 17 5.87 4.44 13.68
CA GLY A 17 5.26 3.26 14.31
C GLY A 17 5.99 2.77 15.57
N THR A 18 7.06 3.41 16.01
CA THR A 18 7.82 3.01 17.22
C THR A 18 7.17 3.44 18.55
N GLY A 19 6.12 4.28 18.48
CA GLY A 19 5.51 4.92 19.66
C GLY A 19 6.22 6.21 20.09
N SER A 20 7.28 6.59 19.43
CA SER A 20 7.97 7.86 19.64
C SER A 20 7.14 9.05 19.15
N LYS A 21 7.50 10.27 19.61
CA LYS A 21 6.89 11.48 19.05
C LYS A 21 7.22 11.59 17.55
N PRO A 22 6.27 12.13 16.74
CA PRO A 22 6.52 12.36 15.32
C PRO A 22 7.79 13.19 15.09
N SER A 23 8.61 12.79 14.13
CA SER A 23 9.75 13.57 13.67
C SER A 23 9.27 14.65 12.70
N GLU A 24 9.55 15.91 12.96
CA GLU A 24 9.08 17.05 12.14
C GLU A 24 10.06 17.46 11.05
N ASN A 25 9.54 18.10 9.98
CA ASN A 25 10.31 18.61 8.84
C ASN A 25 11.23 17.54 8.23
N VAL A 26 10.66 16.47 7.75
CA VAL A 26 11.40 15.26 7.38
C VAL A 26 11.49 15.08 5.87
N ALA A 27 12.67 14.62 5.42
CA ALA A 27 12.89 14.08 4.09
C ALA A 27 13.21 12.58 4.20
N VAL A 28 12.37 11.75 3.58
CA VAL A 28 12.58 10.31 3.48
C VAL A 28 13.12 9.99 2.09
N VAL A 29 14.26 9.31 2.03
CA VAL A 29 14.90 8.90 0.78
C VAL A 29 14.65 7.41 0.57
N VAL A 30 14.04 7.08 -0.56
CA VAL A 30 13.76 5.71 -0.99
C VAL A 30 14.51 5.43 -2.28
N GLU A 31 15.24 4.32 -2.35
CA GLU A 31 15.90 3.84 -3.56
C GLU A 31 15.30 2.49 -3.95
N GLY A 32 14.61 2.47 -5.10
CA GLY A 32 13.82 1.31 -5.49
C GLY A 32 12.73 1.01 -4.44
N SER A 33 12.86 -0.12 -3.74
CA SER A 33 11.93 -0.55 -2.67
C SER A 33 12.48 -0.36 -1.25
N ILE A 34 13.63 0.30 -1.09
CA ILE A 34 14.33 0.39 0.20
C ILE A 34 14.35 1.83 0.72
N ILE A 35 13.89 2.04 1.95
CA ILE A 35 14.08 3.30 2.67
C ILE A 35 15.56 3.39 3.06
N LYS A 36 16.27 4.35 2.46
CA LYS A 36 17.71 4.56 2.70
C LYS A 36 17.95 5.43 3.91
N SER A 37 17.16 6.46 4.08
CA SER A 37 17.32 7.37 5.21
C SER A 37 16.06 8.16 5.50
N ILE A 38 15.96 8.59 6.75
CA ILE A 38 14.96 9.53 7.26
C ILE A 38 15.75 10.65 7.93
N ASN A 39 15.67 11.87 7.39
CA ASN A 39 16.48 12.98 7.83
C ASN A 39 15.65 14.26 7.95
N ARG A 40 16.18 15.27 8.60
CA ARG A 40 15.56 16.60 8.58
C ARG A 40 15.66 17.20 7.17
N GLN A 41 14.62 17.87 6.70
CA GLN A 41 14.64 18.58 5.44
C GLN A 41 15.81 19.59 5.41
N GLY A 42 16.48 19.69 4.26
CA GLY A 42 17.66 20.55 4.09
C GLY A 42 18.97 19.97 4.63
N SER A 43 18.94 18.87 5.41
CA SER A 43 20.16 18.21 5.87
C SER A 43 20.67 17.11 4.92
N VAL A 44 19.88 16.78 3.90
CA VAL A 44 20.23 15.78 2.89
C VAL A 44 20.52 16.46 1.58
N VAL A 45 21.65 16.11 0.97
CA VAL A 45 21.89 16.44 -0.43
C VAL A 45 20.97 15.57 -1.27
N ILE A 46 19.94 16.18 -1.84
CA ILE A 46 19.02 15.48 -2.74
C ILE A 46 19.79 15.19 -4.04
N PRO A 47 19.92 13.91 -4.44
CA PRO A 47 20.51 13.60 -5.73
C PRO A 47 19.76 14.32 -6.85
N THR A 48 20.47 14.74 -7.87
CA THR A 48 19.86 15.33 -9.08
C THR A 48 20.03 14.39 -10.25
N GLY A 49 19.04 14.33 -11.15
CA GLY A 49 19.14 13.51 -12.34
C GLY A 49 17.78 12.95 -12.81
N PRO A 50 17.74 12.32 -13.99
CA PRO A 50 16.50 11.85 -14.60
C PRO A 50 15.81 10.73 -13.81
N ASN A 51 16.53 10.06 -12.92
CA ASN A 51 15.99 8.97 -12.09
C ASN A 51 15.61 9.43 -10.68
N VAL A 52 15.54 10.74 -10.42
CA VAL A 52 15.18 11.30 -9.13
C VAL A 52 13.76 11.87 -9.19
N ARG A 53 12.91 11.45 -8.25
CA ARG A 53 11.57 11.96 -8.07
C ARG A 53 11.46 12.60 -6.70
N VAL A 54 10.95 13.84 -6.65
CA VAL A 54 10.66 14.52 -5.38
C VAL A 54 9.16 14.66 -5.22
N LEU A 55 8.66 14.29 -4.04
CA LEU A 55 7.27 14.41 -3.64
C LEU A 55 7.20 15.31 -2.41
N ASP A 56 6.44 16.40 -2.50
CA ASP A 56 6.34 17.40 -1.44
C ASP A 56 4.95 17.39 -0.80
N PHE A 57 4.91 17.11 0.51
CA PHE A 57 3.70 17.12 1.32
C PHE A 57 3.89 18.05 2.54
N PRO A 58 3.90 19.38 2.34
CA PRO A 58 4.26 20.34 3.39
C PRO A 58 3.31 20.35 4.59
N ASN A 59 2.10 19.85 4.42
CA ASN A 59 1.09 19.69 5.48
C ASN A 59 0.79 18.21 5.78
N GLY A 60 1.45 17.28 5.09
CA GLY A 60 1.19 15.85 5.20
C GLY A 60 2.00 15.19 6.31
N TYR A 61 1.41 14.17 6.91
CA TYR A 61 2.09 13.24 7.80
C TYR A 61 2.38 11.95 7.03
N LEU A 62 3.62 11.49 7.08
CA LEU A 62 4.02 10.22 6.46
C LEU A 62 4.01 9.11 7.50
N LEU A 63 3.38 8.02 7.17
CA LEU A 63 3.28 6.81 7.99
C LEU A 63 3.74 5.60 7.18
N PRO A 64 4.19 4.52 7.84
CA PRO A 64 4.22 3.20 7.21
C PRO A 64 2.84 2.83 6.67
N GLY A 65 2.80 2.05 5.60
CA GLY A 65 1.53 1.53 5.09
C GLY A 65 0.75 0.81 6.18
N LEU A 66 -0.56 1.04 6.23
CA LEU A 66 -1.44 0.41 7.22
C LEU A 66 -1.52 -1.09 6.98
N ILE A 67 -1.74 -1.84 8.05
CA ILE A 67 -1.91 -3.30 8.02
C ILE A 67 -3.32 -3.61 8.52
N ASP A 68 -4.13 -4.26 7.69
CA ASP A 68 -5.41 -4.81 8.09
C ASP A 68 -5.25 -6.31 8.36
N ALA A 69 -5.36 -6.71 9.62
CA ALA A 69 -5.11 -8.07 10.07
C ALA A 69 -6.34 -8.98 9.98
N HIS A 70 -7.52 -8.46 9.61
CA HIS A 70 -8.73 -9.24 9.49
C HIS A 70 -9.67 -8.68 8.42
N ILE A 71 -9.63 -9.27 7.23
CA ILE A 71 -10.45 -8.85 6.10
C ILE A 71 -11.03 -10.07 5.38
N HIS A 72 -12.03 -9.83 4.54
CA HIS A 72 -12.61 -10.77 3.59
C HIS A 72 -12.74 -10.10 2.22
N LEU A 73 -11.72 -10.23 1.38
CA LEU A 73 -11.64 -9.50 0.10
C LEU A 73 -12.73 -9.89 -0.90
N MET A 74 -13.18 -11.14 -0.87
CA MET A 74 -14.16 -11.61 -1.84
C MET A 74 -15.60 -11.20 -1.51
N PHE A 75 -15.86 -10.61 -0.34
CA PHE A 75 -17.21 -10.21 0.04
C PHE A 75 -17.69 -9.04 -0.81
N GLY A 76 -18.99 -9.03 -1.10
CA GLY A 76 -19.61 -8.07 -1.99
C GLY A 76 -19.82 -6.69 -1.37
N ASP A 77 -20.33 -5.78 -2.20
CA ASP A 77 -20.79 -4.48 -1.76
C ASP A 77 -21.94 -4.64 -0.74
N TRP A 78 -22.06 -3.65 0.14
CA TRP A 78 -22.99 -3.65 1.27
C TRP A 78 -24.45 -3.36 0.83
N ASP A 79 -24.97 -4.14 -0.12
CA ASP A 79 -26.34 -4.04 -0.60
C ASP A 79 -27.36 -4.89 0.20
N GLY A 80 -26.91 -5.47 1.32
CA GLY A 80 -27.71 -6.33 2.18
C GLY A 80 -27.76 -7.80 1.75
N HIS A 81 -27.19 -8.15 0.61
CA HIS A 81 -27.20 -9.50 0.05
C HIS A 81 -25.80 -10.11 -0.12
N TYR A 82 -24.81 -9.63 0.64
CA TYR A 82 -23.40 -10.03 0.47
C TYR A 82 -23.18 -11.54 0.63
N GLU A 83 -23.91 -12.20 1.54
CA GLU A 83 -23.81 -13.66 1.73
C GLU A 83 -24.36 -14.43 0.53
N ASP A 84 -25.50 -14.00 -0.02
CA ASP A 84 -26.09 -14.61 -1.20
C ASP A 84 -25.15 -14.52 -2.41
N ASN A 85 -24.49 -13.39 -2.61
CA ASN A 85 -23.59 -13.17 -3.73
C ASN A 85 -22.36 -14.07 -3.65
N ILE A 86 -21.85 -14.36 -2.45
CA ILE A 86 -20.71 -15.27 -2.27
C ILE A 86 -21.03 -16.69 -2.74
N TRP A 87 -22.26 -17.15 -2.51
CA TRP A 87 -22.65 -18.51 -2.84
C TRP A 87 -23.18 -18.66 -4.27
N ARG A 88 -23.67 -17.58 -4.88
CA ARG A 88 -24.24 -17.59 -6.24
C ARG A 88 -23.21 -17.30 -7.32
N ASP A 89 -22.23 -16.46 -7.03
CA ASP A 89 -21.19 -16.08 -7.98
C ASP A 89 -20.18 -17.23 -8.20
N SER A 90 -19.60 -17.29 -9.39
CA SER A 90 -18.47 -18.18 -9.65
C SER A 90 -17.20 -17.68 -8.94
N ASP A 91 -16.20 -18.55 -8.81
CA ASP A 91 -14.91 -18.19 -8.19
C ASP A 91 -14.21 -17.09 -8.96
N GLU A 92 -14.36 -17.04 -10.29
CA GLU A 92 -13.80 -16.00 -11.15
C GLU A 92 -14.43 -14.64 -10.86
N VAL A 93 -15.74 -14.57 -10.67
CA VAL A 93 -16.43 -13.32 -10.27
C VAL A 93 -15.99 -12.89 -8.87
N CYS A 94 -15.89 -13.83 -7.94
CA CYS A 94 -15.36 -13.55 -6.60
C CYS A 94 -13.91 -13.04 -6.65
N LEU A 95 -13.07 -13.59 -7.53
CA LEU A 95 -11.69 -13.16 -7.72
C LEU A 95 -11.61 -11.72 -8.25
N LEU A 96 -12.43 -11.38 -9.25
CA LEU A 96 -12.48 -10.00 -9.78
C LEU A 96 -12.94 -9.01 -8.72
N ARG A 97 -13.93 -9.38 -7.90
CA ARG A 97 -14.39 -8.57 -6.78
C ARG A 97 -13.29 -8.39 -5.74
N ALA A 98 -12.60 -9.47 -5.39
CA ALA A 98 -11.49 -9.42 -4.44
C ALA A 98 -10.34 -8.52 -4.93
N ALA A 99 -10.04 -8.54 -6.23
CA ALA A 99 -9.04 -7.64 -6.83
C ALA A 99 -9.47 -6.16 -6.73
N LYS A 100 -10.73 -5.85 -7.05
CA LYS A 100 -11.31 -4.49 -6.88
C LYS A 100 -11.19 -4.03 -5.42
N ASN A 101 -11.56 -4.89 -4.48
CA ASN A 101 -11.53 -4.56 -3.06
C ASN A 101 -10.09 -4.35 -2.56
N ALA A 102 -9.15 -5.21 -2.96
CA ALA A 102 -7.72 -5.03 -2.65
C ALA A 102 -7.19 -3.68 -3.14
N LEU A 103 -7.55 -3.26 -4.36
CA LEU A 103 -7.18 -1.95 -4.88
C LEU A 103 -7.80 -0.80 -4.07
N THR A 104 -9.04 -0.98 -3.58
CA THR A 104 -9.71 0.01 -2.72
C THR A 104 -8.95 0.15 -1.40
N HIS A 105 -8.58 -0.95 -0.76
CA HIS A 105 -7.76 -0.93 0.45
C HIS A 105 -6.42 -0.24 0.23
N LEU A 106 -5.74 -0.55 -0.88
CA LEU A 106 -4.47 0.10 -1.23
C LEU A 106 -4.63 1.61 -1.38
N LYS A 107 -5.68 2.08 -2.05
CA LYS A 107 -5.99 3.51 -2.19
C LYS A 107 -6.31 4.20 -0.85
N CYS A 108 -6.76 3.44 0.15
CA CYS A 108 -6.98 3.92 1.52
C CYS A 108 -5.72 3.84 2.40
N GLY A 109 -4.56 3.43 1.84
CA GLY A 109 -3.30 3.36 2.56
C GLY A 109 -3.01 2.01 3.23
N VAL A 110 -3.87 1.00 3.04
CA VAL A 110 -3.62 -0.36 3.53
C VAL A 110 -2.72 -1.08 2.53
N THR A 111 -1.47 -1.32 2.92
CA THR A 111 -0.46 -1.94 2.04
C THR A 111 -0.22 -3.41 2.33
N SER A 112 -0.71 -3.89 3.47
CA SER A 112 -0.65 -5.29 3.86
C SER A 112 -1.97 -5.70 4.48
N LEU A 113 -2.43 -6.90 4.14
CA LEU A 113 -3.70 -7.38 4.68
C LEU A 113 -3.66 -8.90 4.90
N ARG A 114 -4.44 -9.36 5.85
CA ARG A 114 -4.67 -10.77 6.13
C ARG A 114 -6.13 -11.11 5.84
N ASP A 115 -6.36 -11.87 4.79
CA ASP A 115 -7.67 -12.43 4.50
C ASP A 115 -7.94 -13.64 5.42
N ASN A 116 -9.01 -13.57 6.19
CA ASN A 116 -9.36 -14.57 7.20
C ASN A 116 -10.40 -15.57 6.71
N GLY A 117 -10.77 -15.54 5.47
CA GLY A 117 -11.64 -16.54 4.88
C GLY A 117 -12.14 -16.16 3.50
N ALA A 118 -11.88 -17.03 2.57
CA ALA A 118 -12.39 -16.98 1.22
C ALA A 118 -12.88 -18.36 0.80
N ARG A 119 -13.75 -18.40 -0.21
CA ARG A 119 -14.18 -19.64 -0.83
C ARG A 119 -13.05 -20.20 -1.70
N ASN A 120 -12.81 -21.48 -1.61
CA ASN A 120 -11.83 -22.21 -2.42
C ASN A 120 -10.44 -21.51 -2.39
N ASN A 121 -9.85 -21.27 -3.55
CA ASN A 121 -8.52 -20.67 -3.70
C ASN A 121 -8.54 -19.17 -4.08
N VAL A 122 -9.70 -18.51 -4.07
CA VAL A 122 -9.92 -17.17 -4.62
C VAL A 122 -8.84 -16.16 -4.17
N THR A 123 -8.56 -16.08 -2.87
CA THR A 123 -7.58 -15.09 -2.37
C THR A 123 -6.15 -15.57 -2.50
N PHE A 124 -5.89 -16.87 -2.61
CA PHE A 124 -4.58 -17.40 -2.98
C PHE A 124 -4.24 -17.07 -4.43
N ASP A 125 -5.21 -17.20 -5.35
CA ASP A 125 -5.06 -16.86 -6.76
C ASP A 125 -4.88 -15.35 -6.94
N LEU A 126 -5.62 -14.53 -6.17
CA LEU A 126 -5.41 -13.09 -6.12
C LEU A 126 -3.98 -12.72 -5.70
N ARG A 127 -3.48 -13.34 -4.62
CA ARG A 127 -2.09 -13.11 -4.15
C ARG A 127 -1.07 -13.46 -5.23
N GLU A 128 -1.28 -14.57 -5.93
CA GLU A 128 -0.39 -14.98 -7.01
C GLU A 128 -0.49 -14.02 -8.20
N GLY A 129 -1.70 -13.55 -8.54
CA GLY A 129 -1.92 -12.52 -9.57
C GLY A 129 -1.22 -11.22 -9.24
N ALA A 130 -1.32 -10.75 -7.99
CA ALA A 130 -0.61 -9.55 -7.52
C ALA A 130 0.92 -9.73 -7.58
N ARG A 131 1.43 -10.90 -7.17
CA ARG A 131 2.87 -11.21 -7.24
C ARG A 131 3.40 -11.17 -8.69
N ARG A 132 2.57 -11.53 -9.67
CA ARG A 132 2.90 -11.51 -11.10
C ARG A 132 2.64 -10.16 -11.76
N GLY A 133 2.05 -9.19 -11.07
CA GLY A 133 1.72 -7.87 -11.60
C GLY A 133 0.50 -7.87 -12.54
N TYR A 134 -0.46 -8.76 -12.33
CA TYR A 134 -1.72 -8.80 -13.08
C TYR A 134 -2.78 -7.88 -12.48
N VAL A 135 -2.62 -7.54 -11.21
CA VAL A 135 -3.48 -6.65 -10.43
C VAL A 135 -2.63 -5.75 -9.55
#